data_5b44cb33eb77d6a9993bb3c827ff952e
#
_entry.id   5b44cb33eb77d6a9993bb3c827ff952e
#
_cell.length_a   1.000
_cell.length_b   1.000
_cell.length_c   1.000
_cell.angle_alpha   90.00
_cell.angle_beta   90.00
_cell.angle_gamma   90.00
#
_symmetry.space_group_name_H-M   'P 1'
#
loop_
_entity.id
_entity.type
_entity.pdbx_description
1 polymer ?
#
loop_
_entity_poly.entity_id
_entity_poly.type
_entity_poly.pdbx_seq_one_letter_code
_entity_poly.pdbx_strand_id
1 'polypeptide(L)' 'MGLNASYFSALFKKETGKNFLSYLTEIRINHAKELLRITNDTMSSIAEKVGYTDARYFSQCFEKVVGMKPSLFRKLYAK' A
#
# COMPACT_ATOMS: atom_id res chain seq x y z
N MET A 1 12.29 -6.03 -20.86
CA MET A 1 11.02 -5.42 -20.65
C MET A 1 10.70 -4.39 -21.68
N GLY A 2 9.53 -4.48 -22.24
CA GLY A 2 9.18 -3.64 -23.34
C GLY A 2 8.61 -2.27 -22.99
N LEU A 3 8.12 -2.09 -21.78
CA LEU A 3 7.44 -0.87 -21.40
C LEU A 3 8.21 -0.12 -20.33
N ASN A 4 8.29 1.19 -20.45
CA ASN A 4 8.86 2.00 -19.39
C ASN A 4 7.73 2.55 -18.51
N ALA A 5 8.10 3.02 -17.32
CA ALA A 5 7.13 3.47 -16.34
C ALA A 5 6.31 4.67 -16.81
N SER A 6 6.95 5.58 -17.56
CA SER A 6 6.25 6.77 -18.05
C SER A 6 5.13 6.42 -19.00
N TYR A 7 5.42 5.53 -19.95
CA TYR A 7 4.41 5.09 -20.91
C TYR A 7 3.25 4.42 -20.19
N PHE A 8 3.55 3.51 -19.26
CA PHE A 8 2.53 2.78 -18.55
C PHE A 8 1.65 3.69 -17.70
N SER A 9 2.26 4.68 -17.03
CA SER A 9 1.51 5.62 -16.22
C SER A 9 0.55 6.46 -17.05
N ALA A 10 0.99 6.93 -18.21
CA ALA A 10 0.14 7.75 -19.08
C ALA A 10 -1.06 6.95 -19.56
N LEU A 11 -0.81 5.72 -19.99
CA LEU A 11 -1.88 4.86 -20.46
C LEU A 11 -2.88 4.54 -19.34
N PHE A 12 -2.37 4.23 -18.17
CA PHE A 12 -3.21 3.89 -17.02
C PHE A 12 -4.11 5.06 -16.62
N LYS A 13 -3.56 6.26 -16.59
CA LYS A 13 -4.32 7.44 -16.22
C LYS A 13 -5.44 7.70 -17.23
N LYS A 14 -5.17 7.49 -18.51
CA LYS A 14 -6.17 7.66 -19.55
C LYS A 14 -7.33 6.70 -19.39
N GLU A 15 -7.05 5.46 -18.99
CA GLU A 15 -8.07 4.42 -18.86
C GLU A 15 -8.88 4.54 -17.56
N THR A 16 -8.22 4.91 -16.45
CA THR A 16 -8.84 4.84 -15.13
C THR A 16 -9.07 6.19 -14.47
N GLY A 17 -8.47 7.25 -14.97
CA GLY A 17 -8.53 8.56 -14.34
C GLY A 17 -7.58 8.73 -13.17
N LYS A 18 -6.79 7.71 -12.85
CA LYS A 18 -5.80 7.75 -11.77
C LYS A 18 -4.40 7.61 -12.35
N ASN A 19 -3.39 8.18 -11.68
CA ASN A 19 -2.03 7.90 -12.10
C ASN A 19 -1.58 6.54 -11.55
N PHE A 20 -0.55 5.99 -12.20
CA PHE A 20 -0.07 4.64 -11.87
C PHE A 20 0.41 4.52 -10.43
N LEU A 21 1.12 5.55 -9.94
CA LEU A 21 1.66 5.51 -8.59
C LEU A 21 0.58 5.50 -7.52
N SER A 22 -0.49 6.27 -7.72
CA SER A 22 -1.61 6.27 -6.78
C SER A 22 -2.31 4.93 -6.75
N TYR A 23 -2.50 4.34 -7.91
CA TYR A 23 -3.11 3.02 -8.00
C TYR A 23 -2.25 1.96 -7.31
N LEU A 24 -0.94 1.99 -7.55
CA LEU A 24 -0.01 1.05 -6.92
C LEU A 24 -0.03 1.19 -5.40
N THR A 25 -0.08 2.42 -4.91
CA THR A 25 -0.16 2.66 -3.47
C THR A 25 -1.42 2.06 -2.90
N GLU A 26 -2.56 2.22 -3.57
CA GLU A 26 -3.81 1.62 -3.10
C GLU A 26 -3.71 0.11 -3.01
N ILE A 27 -3.13 -0.54 -4.03
CA ILE A 27 -2.97 -1.99 -4.03
C ILE A 27 -2.08 -2.43 -2.86
N ARG A 28 -0.97 -1.75 -2.65
CA ARG A 28 -0.05 -2.07 -1.56
C ARG A 28 -0.72 -1.91 -0.20
N ILE A 29 -1.46 -0.83 -0.02
CA ILE A 29 -2.13 -0.57 1.26
C ILE A 29 -3.26 -1.57 1.48
N ASN A 30 -4.01 -1.92 0.46
CA ASN A 30 -5.05 -2.94 0.60
C ASN A 30 -4.47 -4.29 0.99
N HIS A 31 -3.33 -4.67 0.42
CA HIS A 31 -2.65 -5.89 0.81
C HIS A 31 -2.18 -5.81 2.27
N ALA A 32 -1.66 -4.65 2.68
CA ALA A 32 -1.24 -4.46 4.06
C ALA A 32 -2.40 -4.58 5.04
N LYS A 33 -3.56 -4.04 4.68
CA LYS A 33 -4.76 -4.16 5.52
C LYS A 33 -5.10 -5.62 5.77
N GLU A 34 -5.02 -6.44 4.74
CA GLU A 34 -5.29 -7.86 4.89
C GLU A 34 -4.26 -8.54 5.79
N LEU A 35 -2.97 -8.28 5.57
CA LEU A 35 -1.93 -8.85 6.42
C LEU A 35 -2.08 -8.40 7.88
N LEU A 36 -2.46 -7.17 8.12
CA LEU A 36 -2.68 -6.67 9.47
C LEU A 36 -3.83 -7.41 10.16
N ARG A 37 -4.84 -7.79 9.39
CA ARG A 37 -6.01 -8.48 9.94
C ARG A 37 -5.75 -9.96 10.22
N ILE A 38 -5.01 -10.63 9.34
CA ILE A 38 -4.93 -12.10 9.38
C ILE A 38 -3.60 -12.64 9.89
N THR A 39 -2.58 -11.80 10.06
CA THR A 39 -1.28 -12.25 10.56
C THR A 39 -0.87 -11.49 11.81
N ASN A 40 0.15 -12.01 12.48
CA ASN A 40 0.77 -11.33 13.61
C ASN A 40 2.13 -10.73 13.21
N ASP A 41 2.37 -10.55 11.92
CA ASP A 41 3.63 -10.00 11.45
C ASP A 41 3.86 -8.60 12.02
N THR A 42 5.13 -8.25 12.18
CA THR A 42 5.50 -6.91 12.63
C THR A 42 5.21 -5.89 11.53
N MET A 43 5.16 -4.63 11.91
CA MET A 43 4.97 -3.55 10.94
C MET A 43 6.08 -3.55 9.91
N SER A 44 7.33 -3.77 10.32
CA SER A 44 8.45 -3.85 9.39
C SER A 44 8.30 -4.98 8.40
N SER A 45 7.87 -6.14 8.88
CA SER A 45 7.66 -7.29 8.01
C SER A 45 6.56 -7.04 7.00
N ILE A 46 5.45 -6.47 7.45
CA ILE A 46 4.34 -6.15 6.54
C ILE A 46 4.74 -5.11 5.52
N ALA A 47 5.44 -4.05 5.94
CA ALA A 47 5.92 -3.03 5.03
C ALA A 47 6.77 -3.65 3.91
N GLU A 48 7.71 -4.52 4.28
CA GLU A 48 8.56 -5.18 3.31
C GLU A 48 7.77 -6.06 2.36
N LYS A 49 6.82 -6.82 2.88
CA LYS A 49 6.01 -7.73 2.06
C LYS A 49 5.16 -7.00 1.04
N VAL A 50 4.71 -5.79 1.36
CA VAL A 50 3.87 -5.04 0.42
C VAL A 50 4.67 -4.05 -0.44
N GLY A 51 5.99 -4.07 -0.34
CA GLY A 51 6.84 -3.33 -1.27
C GLY A 51 7.45 -2.04 -0.74
N TYR A 52 7.42 -1.81 0.56
CA TYR A 52 8.08 -0.66 1.17
C TYR A 52 9.37 -1.09 1.83
N THR A 53 10.40 -0.25 1.75
CA THR A 53 11.69 -0.54 2.38
C THR A 53 11.81 0.03 3.77
N ASP A 54 10.90 0.93 4.15
CA ASP A 54 10.93 1.65 5.42
C ASP A 54 9.55 1.57 6.06
N ALA A 55 9.49 0.99 7.26
CA ALA A 55 8.23 0.85 7.98
C ALA A 55 7.62 2.21 8.36
N ARG A 56 8.47 3.20 8.60
CA ARG A 56 8.01 4.54 8.94
C ARG A 56 7.29 5.17 7.75
N TYR A 57 7.89 5.07 6.57
CA TYR A 57 7.27 5.59 5.36
C TYR A 57 5.99 4.82 5.04
N PHE A 58 6.01 3.51 5.19
CA PHE A 58 4.82 2.68 5.02
C PHE A 58 3.69 3.16 5.93
N SER A 59 4.01 3.43 7.19
CA SER A 59 3.01 3.88 8.16
C SER A 59 2.39 5.21 7.74
N GLN A 60 3.20 6.12 7.24
CA GLN A 60 2.70 7.42 6.74
C GLN A 60 1.78 7.23 5.55
N CYS A 61 2.16 6.39 4.60
CA CYS A 61 1.33 6.12 3.44
C CYS A 61 0.02 5.45 3.83
N PHE A 62 0.08 4.51 4.77
CA PHE A 62 -1.10 3.82 5.25
C PHE A 62 -2.06 4.81 5.90
N GLU A 63 -1.55 5.67 6.76
CA GLU A 63 -2.39 6.65 7.44
C GLU A 63 -3.03 7.63 6.45
N LYS A 64 -2.29 8.02 5.43
CA LYS A 64 -2.80 8.93 4.41
C LYS A 64 -3.94 8.31 3.61
N VAL A 65 -3.85 7.04 3.29
CA VAL A 65 -4.86 6.36 2.48
C VAL A 65 -6.04 5.89 3.31
N VAL A 66 -5.77 5.35 4.49
CA VAL A 66 -6.80 4.69 5.31
C VAL A 66 -7.41 5.63 6.35
N GLY A 67 -6.67 6.63 6.80
CA GLY A 67 -7.15 7.57 7.80
C GLY A 67 -6.78 7.20 9.22
N MET A 68 -6.04 6.11 9.42
CA MET A 68 -5.55 5.73 10.73
C MET A 68 -4.24 4.96 10.59
N LYS A 69 -3.45 4.92 11.64
CA LYS A 69 -2.17 4.21 11.63
C LYS A 69 -2.37 2.70 11.53
N PRO A 70 -1.40 1.98 10.95
CA PRO A 70 -1.53 0.52 10.80
C PRO A 70 -1.74 -0.20 12.13
N SER A 71 -1.07 0.23 13.19
CA SER A 71 -1.22 -0.42 14.49
C SER A 71 -2.62 -0.25 15.05
N LEU A 72 -3.22 0.91 14.86
CA LEU A 72 -4.59 1.14 15.27
C LEU A 72 -5.55 0.31 14.43
N PHE A 73 -5.32 0.24 13.12
CA PHE A 73 -6.13 -0.57 12.23
C PHE A 73 -6.14 -2.03 12.69
N ARG A 74 -4.96 -2.57 13.02
CA ARG A 74 -4.87 -3.94 13.51
C ARG A 74 -5.67 -4.12 14.79
N LYS A 75 -5.54 -3.17 15.71
CA LYS A 75 -6.24 -3.25 16.97
C LYS A 75 -7.75 -3.31 16.79
N LEU A 76 -8.28 -2.57 15.82
CA LEU A 76 -9.72 -2.49 15.60
C LEU A 76 -10.26 -3.62 14.73
N TYR A 77 -9.47 -4.14 13.79
CA TYR A 77 -9.98 -5.05 12.77
C TYR A 77 -9.31 -6.42 12.74
N ALA A 78 -8.32 -6.68 13.59
CA ALA A 78 -7.68 -8.00 13.61
C ALA A 78 -8.68 -9.08 14.02
N LYS A 79 -8.51 -10.24 13.43
CA LYS A 79 -9.34 -11.39 13.77
C LYS A 79 -8.86 -12.03 15.06
#